data_b57d21d95b6f6ca600950d3e3c8d5529
#
_entry.id   b57d21d95b6f6ca600950d3e3c8d5529
#
_cell.length_a   1.000
_cell.length_b   1.000
_cell.length_c   1.000
_cell.angle_alpha   90.00
_cell.angle_beta   90.00
_cell.angle_gamma   90.00
#
_symmetry.space_group_name_H-M   'P 1'
#
loop_
_entity.id
_entity.type
_entity.pdbx_description
1 polymer ?
#
loop_
_entity_poly.entity_id
_entity_poly.type
_entity_poly.pdbx_seq_one_letter_code
_entity_poly.pdbx_strand_id
1 'polypeptide(L)'
;TNKKCDYSNVASAVFTQPAIGVVGLSEEEGKKLLAEDGGISIFKTSFKPMKQTLGGRDTKIFIKMIVANKDNKVIGIHGIGDDMPEIIQICAVAIKAGATKDDFDNTMGIHPTAAEELVTLK
;
A
#
# COMPACT_ATOMS: atom_id res chain seq x y z
N THR A 1 -16.69 -19.10 19.12
CA THR A 1 -15.56 -19.30 18.17
C THR A 1 -14.30 -18.64 18.72
N ASN A 2 -13.37 -19.45 19.17
CA ASN A 2 -12.06 -18.99 19.65
C ASN A 2 -11.16 -18.52 18.49
N LYS A 3 -11.58 -17.48 17.74
CA LYS A 3 -10.72 -16.85 16.75
C LYS A 3 -9.74 -15.95 17.48
N LYS A 4 -8.48 -16.36 17.52
CA LYS A 4 -7.39 -15.50 18.01
C LYS A 4 -7.13 -14.39 16.99
N CYS A 5 -6.83 -13.19 17.48
CA CYS A 5 -6.37 -12.11 16.61
C CYS A 5 -5.00 -12.49 16.02
N ASP A 6 -4.85 -12.31 14.72
CA ASP A 6 -3.59 -12.49 14.03
C ASP A 6 -2.85 -11.14 14.03
N TYR A 7 -1.71 -11.11 14.70
CA TYR A 7 -0.86 -9.91 14.81
C TYR A 7 0.16 -9.79 13.67
N SER A 8 0.12 -10.66 12.66
CA SER A 8 0.90 -10.47 11.45
C SER A 8 0.31 -9.33 10.59
N ASN A 9 1.17 -8.57 9.93
CA ASN A 9 0.77 -7.48 9.04
C ASN A 9 -0.17 -6.44 9.69
N VAL A 10 0.13 -6.04 10.92
CA VAL A 10 -0.62 -4.97 11.59
C VAL A 10 -0.34 -3.65 10.88
N ALA A 11 -1.41 -2.97 10.45
CA ALA A 11 -1.29 -1.63 9.89
C ALA A 11 -0.88 -0.63 10.96
N SER A 12 -0.01 0.30 10.61
CA SER A 12 0.46 1.35 11.50
C SER A 12 0.41 2.70 10.78
N ALA A 13 0.15 3.75 11.54
CA ALA A 13 0.16 5.12 11.03
C ALA A 13 0.91 6.05 11.98
N VAL A 14 1.60 7.02 11.40
CA VAL A 14 2.21 8.13 12.13
C VAL A 14 1.50 9.41 11.65
N PHE A 15 0.85 10.08 12.58
CA PHE A 15 0.02 11.26 12.29
C PHE A 15 0.85 12.55 12.26
N THR A 16 1.87 12.52 11.43
CA THR A 16 2.64 13.69 11.03
C THR A 16 1.91 14.48 9.93
N GLN A 17 2.47 15.55 9.41
CA GLN A 17 1.93 16.28 8.27
C GLN A 17 2.98 16.37 7.17
N PRO A 18 2.81 15.59 6.11
CA PRO A 18 1.75 14.59 5.84
C PRO A 18 1.86 13.33 6.69
N ALA A 19 0.74 12.62 6.85
CA ALA A 19 0.69 11.37 7.61
C ALA A 19 1.40 10.24 6.86
N ILE A 20 1.94 9.28 7.61
CA ILE A 20 2.60 8.09 7.09
C ILE A 20 1.76 6.87 7.47
N GLY A 21 1.56 5.97 6.53
CA GLY A 21 0.91 4.69 6.78
C GLY A 21 1.74 3.53 6.23
N VAL A 22 1.80 2.43 6.97
CA VAL A 22 2.54 1.24 6.58
C VAL A 22 1.78 -0.02 6.95
N VAL A 23 1.90 -1.05 6.13
CA VAL A 23 1.44 -2.41 6.44
C VAL A 23 2.32 -3.43 5.73
N GLY A 24 2.58 -4.55 6.40
CA GLY A 24 3.37 -5.65 5.85
C GLY A 24 4.86 -5.39 5.87
N LEU A 25 5.58 -6.13 5.02
CA LEU A 25 7.04 -6.10 4.96
C LEU A 25 7.57 -4.82 4.32
N SER A 26 8.71 -4.35 4.82
CA SER A 26 9.49 -3.34 4.12
C SER A 26 10.20 -3.94 2.90
N GLU A 27 10.70 -3.08 2.02
CA GLU A 27 11.49 -3.51 0.86
C GLU A 27 12.71 -4.34 1.28
N GLU A 28 13.41 -3.91 2.33
CA GLU A 28 14.58 -4.60 2.86
C GLU A 28 14.23 -5.98 3.43
N GLU A 29 13.16 -6.05 4.24
CA GLU A 29 12.67 -7.31 4.79
C GLU A 29 12.20 -8.27 3.69
N GLY A 30 11.48 -7.78 2.69
CA GLY A 30 11.03 -8.56 1.55
C GLY A 30 12.18 -9.11 0.72
N LYS A 31 13.20 -8.30 0.45
CA LYS A 31 14.42 -8.74 -0.26
C LYS A 31 15.14 -9.84 0.49
N LYS A 32 15.28 -9.70 1.81
CA LYS A 32 15.91 -10.73 2.65
C LYS A 32 15.13 -12.03 2.69
N LEU A 33 13.83 -11.94 2.97
CA LEU A 33 12.96 -13.10 3.19
C LEU A 33 12.78 -13.94 1.92
N LEU A 34 12.70 -13.29 0.76
CA LEU A 34 12.39 -13.92 -0.52
C LEU A 34 13.59 -14.02 -1.47
N ALA A 35 14.82 -13.75 -1.00
CA ALA A 35 16.02 -13.77 -1.81
C ALA A 35 16.20 -15.08 -2.59
N GLU A 36 15.87 -16.22 -1.98
CA GLU A 36 16.00 -17.56 -2.57
C GLU A 36 14.65 -18.12 -3.09
N ASP A 37 13.59 -17.33 -3.04
CA ASP A 37 12.21 -17.75 -3.34
C ASP A 37 11.54 -16.84 -4.38
N GLY A 38 12.29 -16.45 -5.39
CA GLY A 38 11.84 -15.64 -6.51
C GLY A 38 11.97 -14.13 -6.33
N GLY A 39 12.32 -13.65 -5.15
CA GLY A 39 12.50 -12.22 -4.87
C GLY A 39 11.20 -11.43 -4.84
N ILE A 40 11.32 -10.12 -4.93
CA ILE A 40 10.20 -9.17 -4.88
C ILE A 40 10.22 -8.22 -6.09
N SER A 41 9.05 -7.68 -6.39
CA SER A 41 8.87 -6.55 -7.31
C SER A 41 8.34 -5.35 -6.53
N ILE A 42 8.80 -4.16 -6.91
CA ILE A 42 8.43 -2.89 -6.29
C ILE A 42 7.65 -2.05 -7.29
N PHE A 43 6.47 -1.59 -6.88
CA PHE A 43 5.64 -0.65 -7.64
C PHE A 43 5.49 0.61 -6.82
N LYS A 44 5.69 1.77 -7.42
CA LYS A 44 5.61 3.05 -6.70
C LYS A 44 5.05 4.16 -7.58
N THR A 45 4.33 5.06 -6.95
CA THR A 45 3.83 6.27 -7.59
C THR A 45 4.01 7.47 -6.69
N SER A 46 4.10 8.63 -7.31
CA SER A 46 4.07 9.92 -6.62
C SER A 46 3.17 10.84 -7.43
N PHE A 47 2.17 11.41 -6.79
CA PHE A 47 1.19 12.25 -7.49
C PHE A 47 0.68 13.37 -6.60
N LYS A 48 0.12 14.42 -7.23
CA LYS A 48 -0.51 15.55 -6.55
C LYS A 48 -2.02 15.33 -6.52
N PRO A 49 -2.66 15.22 -5.31
CA PRO A 49 -4.11 15.07 -5.22
C PRO A 49 -4.85 16.26 -5.83
N MET A 50 -5.96 16.01 -6.53
CA MET A 50 -6.77 17.08 -7.14
C MET A 50 -7.29 18.09 -6.12
N LYS A 51 -7.70 17.65 -4.94
CA LYS A 51 -8.16 18.54 -3.86
C LYS A 51 -7.13 19.59 -3.44
N GLN A 52 -5.84 19.27 -3.59
CA GLN A 52 -4.75 20.19 -3.23
C GLN A 52 -4.37 21.12 -4.37
N THR A 53 -4.68 20.76 -5.59
CA THR A 53 -4.50 21.62 -6.77
C THR A 53 -5.33 22.89 -6.65
N LEU A 54 -6.57 22.78 -6.15
CA LEU A 54 -7.48 23.90 -5.93
C LEU A 54 -7.07 24.78 -4.74
N GLY A 55 -6.38 24.21 -3.75
CA GLY A 55 -5.95 24.91 -2.54
C GLY A 55 -4.55 25.55 -2.61
N GLY A 56 -3.85 25.43 -3.74
CA GLY A 56 -2.50 25.95 -3.91
C GLY A 56 -1.41 25.29 -3.05
N ARG A 57 -1.71 24.18 -2.42
CA ARG A 57 -0.72 23.40 -1.64
C ARG A 57 0.04 22.46 -2.58
N ASP A 58 1.37 22.47 -2.46
CA ASP A 58 2.26 21.61 -3.27
C ASP A 58 2.65 20.35 -2.49
N THR A 59 1.66 19.64 -1.95
CA THR A 59 1.88 18.37 -1.26
C THR A 59 1.59 17.21 -2.19
N LYS A 60 2.57 16.29 -2.32
CA LYS A 60 2.45 15.07 -3.11
C LYS A 60 2.10 13.87 -2.22
N ILE A 61 1.35 12.94 -2.78
CA ILE A 61 1.15 11.62 -2.18
C ILE A 61 2.17 10.66 -2.81
N PHE A 62 2.78 9.84 -1.97
CA PHE A 62 3.66 8.76 -2.40
C PHE A 62 3.12 7.42 -1.90
N ILE A 63 3.08 6.43 -2.78
CA ILE A 63 2.69 5.06 -2.44
C ILE A 63 3.72 4.09 -3.03
N LYS A 64 4.12 3.11 -2.23
CA LYS A 64 4.97 1.99 -2.62
C LYS A 64 4.30 0.68 -2.27
N MET A 65 4.22 -0.24 -3.23
CA MET A 65 3.68 -1.58 -3.08
C MET A 65 4.79 -2.61 -3.33
N ILE A 66 4.87 -3.60 -2.46
CA ILE A 66 5.86 -4.67 -2.51
C ILE A 66 5.12 -5.98 -2.79
N VAL A 67 5.55 -6.68 -3.83
CA VAL A 67 4.90 -7.90 -4.33
C VAL A 67 5.90 -9.05 -4.34
N ALA A 68 5.49 -10.21 -3.81
CA ALA A 68 6.26 -11.44 -3.90
C ALA A 68 6.16 -12.02 -5.31
N ASN A 69 7.29 -12.28 -5.95
CA ASN A 69 7.29 -12.76 -7.34
C ASN A 69 6.76 -14.19 -7.48
N LYS A 70 6.92 -15.03 -6.45
CA LYS A 70 6.54 -16.45 -6.48
C LYS A 70 5.05 -16.69 -6.67
N ASP A 71 4.19 -15.83 -6.12
CA ASP A 71 2.73 -16.00 -6.12
C ASP A 71 1.97 -14.72 -6.42
N ASN A 72 2.68 -13.65 -6.78
CA ASN A 72 2.12 -12.34 -7.10
C ASN A 72 1.35 -11.68 -5.93
N LYS A 73 1.53 -12.17 -4.71
CA LYS A 73 0.87 -11.62 -3.53
C LYS A 73 1.49 -10.29 -3.10
N VAL A 74 0.62 -9.36 -2.74
CA VAL A 74 1.04 -8.10 -2.12
C VAL A 74 1.43 -8.37 -0.68
N ILE A 75 2.67 -8.07 -0.33
CA ILE A 75 3.27 -8.35 0.99
C ILE A 75 3.59 -7.11 1.80
N GLY A 76 3.52 -5.93 1.20
CA GLY A 76 3.73 -4.66 1.90
C GLY A 76 3.20 -3.49 1.09
N ILE A 77 2.61 -2.52 1.80
CA ILE A 77 2.19 -1.23 1.23
C ILE A 77 2.60 -0.13 2.20
N HIS A 78 3.26 0.88 1.67
CA HIS A 78 3.77 2.03 2.41
C HIS A 78 3.38 3.30 1.70
N GLY A 79 2.95 4.31 2.45
CA GLY A 79 2.55 5.56 1.84
C GLY A 79 2.71 6.77 2.73
N ILE A 80 2.78 7.92 2.08
CA ILE A 80 2.84 9.24 2.72
C ILE A 80 1.79 10.13 2.06
N GLY A 81 0.93 10.73 2.86
CA GLY A 81 -0.13 11.63 2.38
C GLY A 81 -1.25 11.77 3.39
N ASP A 82 -2.12 12.77 3.21
CA ASP A 82 -3.14 13.14 4.19
C ASP A 82 -4.12 12.00 4.52
N ASP A 83 -4.53 11.23 3.50
CA ASP A 83 -5.51 10.15 3.65
C ASP A 83 -4.85 8.78 3.89
N MET A 84 -3.53 8.74 4.08
CA MET A 84 -2.78 7.49 4.12
C MET A 84 -3.20 6.56 5.26
N PRO A 85 -3.50 7.02 6.49
CA PRO A 85 -3.97 6.13 7.54
C PRO A 85 -5.25 5.36 7.17
N GLU A 86 -6.21 6.03 6.53
CA GLU A 86 -7.46 5.42 6.10
C GLU A 86 -7.22 4.40 4.97
N ILE A 87 -6.38 4.74 4.02
CA ILE A 87 -6.02 3.86 2.89
C ILE A 87 -5.32 2.60 3.40
N ILE A 88 -4.32 2.74 4.25
CA ILE A 88 -3.53 1.64 4.78
C ILE A 88 -4.35 0.68 5.64
N GLN A 89 -5.35 1.19 6.38
CA GLN A 89 -6.26 0.32 7.14
C GLN A 89 -6.95 -0.70 6.22
N ILE A 90 -7.42 -0.28 5.07
CA ILE A 90 -8.07 -1.17 4.10
C ILE A 90 -7.06 -2.05 3.36
N CYS A 91 -5.87 -1.53 3.08
CA CYS A 91 -4.78 -2.34 2.53
C CYS A 91 -4.42 -3.53 3.43
N ALA A 92 -4.47 -3.35 4.76
CA ALA A 92 -4.24 -4.43 5.71
C ALA A 92 -5.26 -5.57 5.55
N VAL A 93 -6.53 -5.24 5.30
CA VAL A 93 -7.58 -6.23 5.02
C VAL A 93 -7.28 -6.99 3.72
N ALA A 94 -6.89 -6.28 2.67
CA ALA A 94 -6.53 -6.88 1.38
C ALA A 94 -5.34 -7.84 1.51
N ILE A 95 -4.27 -7.43 2.19
CA ILE A 95 -3.09 -8.27 2.44
C ILE A 95 -3.48 -9.51 3.26
N LYS A 96 -4.29 -9.34 4.30
CA LYS A 96 -4.76 -10.46 5.11
C LYS A 96 -5.60 -11.46 4.33
N ALA A 97 -6.37 -10.98 3.37
CA ALA A 97 -7.15 -11.82 2.45
C ALA A 97 -6.30 -12.52 1.38
N GLY A 98 -5.01 -12.21 1.31
CA GLY A 98 -4.10 -12.79 0.32
C GLY A 98 -4.21 -12.17 -1.07
N ALA A 99 -4.58 -10.89 -1.15
CA ALA A 99 -4.73 -10.19 -2.43
C ALA A 99 -3.42 -10.18 -3.22
N THR A 100 -3.54 -10.40 -4.52
CA THR A 100 -2.44 -10.35 -5.47
C THR A 100 -2.34 -8.98 -6.14
N LYS A 101 -1.21 -8.71 -6.80
CA LYS A 101 -1.07 -7.51 -7.64
C LYS A 101 -2.17 -7.48 -8.72
N ASP A 102 -2.50 -8.64 -9.29
CA ASP A 102 -3.56 -8.76 -10.29
C ASP A 102 -4.95 -8.41 -9.73
N ASP A 103 -5.23 -8.74 -8.47
CA ASP A 103 -6.48 -8.31 -7.83
C ASP A 103 -6.58 -6.79 -7.76
N PHE A 104 -5.48 -6.10 -7.43
CA PHE A 104 -5.43 -4.64 -7.46
C PHE A 104 -5.61 -4.11 -8.89
N ASP A 105 -4.88 -4.65 -9.86
CA ASP A 105 -4.90 -4.18 -11.25
C ASP A 105 -6.24 -4.38 -11.94
N ASN A 106 -6.99 -5.42 -11.53
CA ASN A 106 -8.33 -5.72 -12.07
C ASN A 106 -9.46 -5.04 -11.31
N THR A 107 -9.15 -4.27 -10.27
CA THR A 107 -10.13 -3.50 -9.52
C THR A 107 -10.31 -2.13 -10.15
N MET A 108 -11.57 -1.73 -10.34
CA MET A 108 -11.88 -0.40 -10.86
C MET A 108 -11.72 0.66 -9.77
N GLY A 109 -10.92 1.67 -10.03
CA GLY A 109 -10.71 2.79 -9.11
C GLY A 109 -11.85 3.80 -9.12
N ILE A 110 -12.05 4.47 -8.01
CA ILE A 110 -12.97 5.62 -7.92
C ILE A 110 -12.18 6.88 -8.26
N HIS A 111 -12.53 7.51 -9.38
CA HIS A 111 -11.90 8.77 -9.80
C HIS A 111 -12.77 9.98 -9.40
N PRO A 112 -12.21 11.05 -8.80
CA PRO A 112 -10.80 11.18 -8.39
C PRO A 112 -10.61 10.85 -6.89
N THR A 113 -9.83 9.83 -6.57
CA THR A 113 -9.43 9.52 -5.19
C THR A 113 -7.94 9.22 -5.10
N ALA A 114 -7.36 9.42 -3.91
CA ALA A 114 -5.97 9.02 -3.67
C ALA A 114 -5.81 7.50 -3.72
N ALA A 115 -6.81 6.75 -3.28
CA ALA A 115 -6.77 5.29 -3.25
C ALA A 115 -6.78 4.63 -4.63
N GLU A 116 -7.29 5.32 -5.67
CA GLU A 116 -7.29 4.77 -7.04
C GLU A 116 -5.88 4.47 -7.55
N GLU A 117 -4.88 5.17 -7.03
CA GLU A 117 -3.48 4.94 -7.42
C GLU A 117 -2.99 3.52 -7.06
N LEU A 118 -3.58 2.89 -6.05
CA LEU A 118 -3.27 1.50 -5.71
C LEU A 118 -3.62 0.51 -6.82
N VAL A 119 -4.64 0.81 -7.61
CA VAL A 119 -5.11 -0.07 -8.68
C VAL A 119 -4.54 0.30 -10.06
N THR A 120 -3.76 1.37 -10.14
CA THR A 120 -3.11 1.84 -11.37
C THR A 120 -1.59 1.79 -11.33
N LEU A 121 -0.99 1.29 -10.25
CA LEU A 121 0.46 1.14 -10.09
C LEU A 121 1.05 0.24 -11.19
N LYS A 122 2.07 0.76 -11.89
CA LYS A 122 2.81 0.03 -12.95
C LYS A 122 4.29 -0.12 -12.57
#